data_f38f56959500b6cd9c22a188d67e52b0
#
_entry.id   f38f56959500b6cd9c22a188d67e52b0
#
_cell.length_a   1.000
_cell.length_b   1.000
_cell.length_c   1.000
_cell.angle_alpha   90.00
_cell.angle_beta   90.00
_cell.angle_gamma   90.00
#
_symmetry.space_group_name_H-M   'P 1'
#
loop_
_entity.id
_entity.type
_entity.pdbx_description
1 polymer ?
#
loop_
_entity_poly.entity_id
_entity_poly.type
_entity_poly.pdbx_seq_one_letter_code
_entity_poly.pdbx_strand_id
1 'polypeptide(L)'
;MLSKASLPVFLLVLLGIASCKKVAETDPNNPPANPANKIAPDGFNYITTKDVTVSITALTNRNKAISGVPVSIYSLNKGVRGQLIFKGVTNAQGVLDAKASMSAYMDTVVVDANYLGLIQNVLVTTSDNTLNCTIGGANGYSGNIVGVLQSNGGPANAANVIRSAASSNGGMVSMDINGVKTNTKFSYLGTYNSNGRPNNLETPGDEIGVDMLNTINASLPEQKKVPDVHPEYIANDATTNINVREDAEVWITFVHEGAGYRNALGFYTYDTKTPPTSLADITEINFIYPNASLKGSSGEMVSGDKVKLGTFKAGTTIGLVLFQNAWNGKDVSVGATALFSDANLNPEPNSDLRKHNVFLQYKNTFLIGFEDIRRDYSGCDQDFI
;
A
#
# COMPACT_ATOMS: atom_id res chain seq x y z
N MET A 1 -29.33 -73.00 -19.27
CA MET A 1 -28.23 -73.77 -18.68
C MET A 1 -27.68 -72.95 -17.50
N LEU A 2 -27.95 -73.49 -16.36
CA LEU A 2 -27.36 -73.39 -15.03
C LEU A 2 -26.54 -72.12 -14.64
N SER A 3 -27.15 -71.45 -13.75
CA SER A 3 -26.59 -70.44 -12.81
C SER A 3 -25.56 -71.10 -11.88
N LYS A 4 -24.56 -70.29 -11.48
CA LYS A 4 -23.85 -70.46 -10.19
C LYS A 4 -23.86 -69.16 -9.42
N ALA A 5 -24.62 -69.17 -8.35
CA ALA A 5 -24.57 -68.16 -7.28
C ALA A 5 -23.32 -68.39 -6.42
N SER A 6 -22.57 -67.37 -6.12
CA SER A 6 -21.53 -67.36 -5.11
C SER A 6 -21.91 -66.41 -3.96
N LEU A 7 -21.98 -66.99 -2.79
CA LEU A 7 -22.30 -66.45 -1.48
C LEU A 7 -21.14 -65.57 -0.98
N PRO A 8 -21.35 -64.37 -0.46
CA PRO A 8 -20.28 -63.64 0.23
C PRO A 8 -20.20 -64.08 1.72
N VAL A 9 -18.98 -64.44 2.10
CA VAL A 9 -18.62 -64.73 3.49
C VAL A 9 -18.55 -63.39 4.25
N PHE A 10 -19.43 -63.22 5.24
CA PHE A 10 -19.38 -62.12 6.19
C PHE A 10 -18.29 -62.40 7.24
N LEU A 11 -17.20 -61.64 7.19
CA LEU A 11 -16.16 -61.68 8.21
C LEU A 11 -16.56 -60.69 9.33
N LEU A 12 -17.04 -61.19 10.45
CA LEU A 12 -17.40 -60.44 11.65
C LEU A 12 -16.10 -60.08 12.39
N VAL A 13 -15.66 -58.82 12.27
CA VAL A 13 -14.55 -58.30 13.08
C VAL A 13 -15.12 -57.81 14.42
N LEU A 14 -14.84 -58.54 15.46
CA LEU A 14 -15.10 -58.09 16.86
C LEU A 14 -14.10 -56.97 17.19
N LEU A 15 -14.60 -55.71 17.19
CA LEU A 15 -13.91 -54.57 17.78
C LEU A 15 -14.03 -54.69 19.29
N GLY A 16 -12.93 -55.03 19.95
CA GLY A 16 -12.80 -54.97 21.40
C GLY A 16 -12.93 -53.54 21.86
N ILE A 17 -14.00 -53.24 22.65
CA ILE A 17 -14.16 -51.98 23.34
C ILE A 17 -13.13 -51.97 24.48
N ALA A 18 -12.02 -51.23 24.28
CA ALA A 18 -11.17 -50.87 25.41
C ALA A 18 -11.91 -49.89 26.30
N SER A 19 -12.50 -50.43 27.36
CA SER A 19 -13.12 -49.66 28.43
C SER A 19 -12.04 -48.74 29.05
N CYS A 20 -12.18 -47.44 28.87
CA CYS A 20 -11.45 -46.48 29.69
C CYS A 20 -11.73 -46.78 31.16
N LYS A 21 -10.70 -47.17 31.91
CA LYS A 21 -10.83 -47.29 33.37
C LYS A 21 -11.30 -45.95 33.92
N LYS A 22 -12.47 -45.94 34.54
CA LYS A 22 -12.95 -44.84 35.37
C LYS A 22 -11.86 -44.53 36.38
N VAL A 23 -11.31 -43.31 36.31
CA VAL A 23 -10.45 -42.79 37.36
C VAL A 23 -11.25 -42.83 38.65
N ALA A 24 -10.72 -43.50 39.68
CA ALA A 24 -11.37 -43.62 40.99
C ALA A 24 -11.76 -42.23 41.49
N GLU A 25 -13.00 -42.07 41.89
CA GLU A 25 -13.45 -40.91 42.64
C GLU A 25 -12.52 -40.73 43.84
N THR A 26 -11.82 -39.62 43.91
CA THR A 26 -10.97 -39.28 45.06
C THR A 26 -11.89 -39.05 46.25
N ASP A 27 -11.66 -39.83 47.32
CA ASP A 27 -12.30 -39.65 48.62
C ASP A 27 -12.14 -38.20 49.08
N PRO A 28 -13.20 -37.45 49.34
CA PRO A 28 -13.13 -36.04 49.75
C PRO A 28 -12.36 -35.81 51.04
N ASN A 29 -12.04 -36.90 51.82
CA ASN A 29 -11.31 -36.84 53.06
C ASN A 29 -9.81 -37.20 52.91
N ASN A 30 -9.33 -37.48 51.69
CA ASN A 30 -7.94 -37.76 51.46
C ASN A 30 -7.33 -36.63 50.58
N PRO A 31 -6.64 -35.66 51.19
CA PRO A 31 -6.03 -34.58 50.41
C PRO A 31 -5.03 -35.18 49.40
N PRO A 32 -4.99 -34.68 48.16
CA PRO A 32 -4.12 -35.22 47.15
C PRO A 32 -2.67 -35.18 47.63
N ALA A 33 -2.09 -36.37 47.75
CA ALA A 33 -0.73 -36.54 48.21
C ALA A 33 0.26 -35.89 47.25
N ASN A 34 1.04 -35.00 47.78
CA ASN A 34 2.25 -34.44 47.20
C ASN A 34 2.06 -33.29 46.18
N PRO A 35 2.38 -32.03 46.57
CA PRO A 35 2.42 -30.89 45.65
C PRO A 35 3.43 -31.05 44.53
N ALA A 36 4.34 -32.01 44.57
CA ALA A 36 5.34 -32.31 43.54
C ALA A 36 4.71 -32.89 42.24
N ASN A 37 3.46 -33.36 42.24
CA ASN A 37 2.80 -33.93 41.08
C ASN A 37 1.76 -32.99 40.44
N LYS A 38 1.72 -31.72 40.81
CA LYS A 38 0.88 -30.76 40.14
C LYS A 38 1.43 -30.44 38.76
N ILE A 39 0.67 -30.66 37.72
CA ILE A 39 1.03 -30.35 36.34
C ILE A 39 1.22 -28.84 36.14
N ALA A 40 0.54 -28.02 36.99
CA ALA A 40 0.67 -26.57 36.98
C ALA A 40 0.70 -26.00 38.41
N PRO A 41 1.34 -24.86 38.68
CA PRO A 41 1.32 -24.14 39.95
C PRO A 41 -0.11 -23.75 40.38
N ASP A 42 -0.30 -23.53 41.69
CA ASP A 42 -1.56 -22.96 42.19
C ASP A 42 -1.78 -21.58 41.57
N GLY A 43 -3.01 -21.34 41.09
CA GLY A 43 -3.35 -20.12 40.40
C GLY A 43 -3.00 -20.09 38.90
N PHE A 44 -2.45 -21.18 38.34
CA PHE A 44 -2.21 -21.26 36.91
C PHE A 44 -3.54 -21.21 36.13
N ASN A 45 -3.66 -20.20 35.29
CA ASN A 45 -4.83 -19.99 34.45
C ASN A 45 -4.60 -20.54 33.05
N TYR A 46 -5.38 -21.51 32.62
CA TYR A 46 -5.34 -22.12 31.29
C TYR A 46 -6.04 -21.28 30.20
N ILE A 47 -6.42 -20.06 30.51
CA ILE A 47 -7.04 -19.17 29.52
C ILE A 47 -5.99 -18.79 28.48
N THR A 48 -6.19 -19.31 27.28
CA THR A 48 -5.29 -19.06 26.12
C THR A 48 -5.80 -17.93 25.24
N THR A 49 -6.99 -17.40 25.50
CA THR A 49 -7.62 -16.32 24.74
C THR A 49 -8.03 -15.16 25.65
N LYS A 50 -8.11 -13.97 25.09
CA LYS A 50 -8.65 -12.77 25.73
C LYS A 50 -9.63 -12.09 24.78
N ASP A 51 -10.70 -11.51 25.34
CA ASP A 51 -11.59 -10.64 24.58
C ASP A 51 -11.06 -9.21 24.61
N VAL A 52 -10.92 -8.63 23.44
CA VAL A 52 -10.43 -7.26 23.23
C VAL A 52 -11.56 -6.41 22.67
N THR A 53 -11.82 -5.28 23.32
CA THR A 53 -12.72 -4.25 22.80
C THR A 53 -12.00 -3.48 21.69
N VAL A 54 -12.59 -3.46 20.51
CA VAL A 54 -12.04 -2.84 19.31
C VAL A 54 -12.80 -1.55 19.03
N SER A 55 -12.09 -0.44 18.86
CA SER A 55 -12.62 0.82 18.37
C SER A 55 -11.65 1.40 17.32
N ILE A 56 -12.05 1.35 16.05
CA ILE A 56 -11.23 1.81 14.92
C ILE A 56 -12.00 2.90 14.19
N THR A 57 -11.41 4.07 14.06
CA THR A 57 -11.99 5.21 13.35
C THR A 57 -11.29 5.45 12.00
N ALA A 58 -12.07 5.63 10.94
CA ALA A 58 -11.59 5.99 9.61
C ALA A 58 -11.98 7.43 9.25
N LEU A 59 -11.00 8.27 8.92
CA LEU A 59 -11.20 9.70 8.67
C LEU A 59 -10.52 10.15 7.37
N THR A 60 -11.13 11.12 6.68
CA THR A 60 -10.47 11.88 5.60
C THR A 60 -9.35 12.76 6.18
N ASN A 61 -8.51 13.32 5.31
CA ASN A 61 -7.46 14.27 5.70
C ASN A 61 -7.98 15.58 6.35
N ARG A 62 -9.29 15.82 6.32
CA ARG A 62 -9.98 16.93 7.05
C ARG A 62 -10.80 16.44 8.22
N ASN A 63 -10.48 15.26 8.77
CA ASN A 63 -11.14 14.66 9.93
C ASN A 63 -12.66 14.39 9.73
N LYS A 64 -13.10 14.22 8.48
CA LYS A 64 -14.47 13.79 8.20
C LYS A 64 -14.57 12.27 8.24
N ALA A 65 -15.63 11.73 8.82
CA ALA A 65 -15.87 10.30 8.93
C ALA A 65 -15.98 9.63 7.57
N ILE A 66 -15.37 8.44 7.41
CA ILE A 66 -15.52 7.60 6.23
C ILE A 66 -16.30 6.34 6.64
N SER A 67 -17.53 6.26 6.15
CA SER A 67 -18.42 5.11 6.33
C SER A 67 -18.10 4.01 5.32
N GLY A 68 -18.34 2.76 5.67
CA GLY A 68 -18.23 1.64 4.74
C GLY A 68 -16.80 1.13 4.50
N VAL A 69 -15.82 1.59 5.26
CA VAL A 69 -14.42 1.12 5.15
C VAL A 69 -14.33 -0.32 5.66
N PRO A 70 -13.92 -1.29 4.81
CA PRO A 70 -13.64 -2.64 5.25
C PRO A 70 -12.37 -2.65 6.10
N VAL A 71 -12.45 -3.19 7.31
CA VAL A 71 -11.33 -3.32 8.23
C VAL A 71 -11.13 -4.78 8.59
N SER A 72 -9.89 -5.24 8.51
CA SER A 72 -9.49 -6.58 8.91
C SER A 72 -8.41 -6.50 9.99
N ILE A 73 -8.49 -7.36 10.99
CA ILE A 73 -7.48 -7.48 12.05
C ILE A 73 -6.80 -8.83 11.91
N TYR A 74 -5.48 -8.82 11.83
CA TYR A 74 -4.65 -10.03 11.68
C TYR A 74 -3.69 -10.17 12.85
N SER A 75 -3.29 -11.40 13.15
CA SER A 75 -2.17 -11.66 14.03
C SER A 75 -0.86 -11.16 13.40
N LEU A 76 0.07 -10.74 14.25
CA LEU A 76 1.45 -10.47 13.83
C LEU A 76 2.30 -11.71 14.13
N ASN A 77 2.90 -12.31 13.10
CA ASN A 77 3.73 -13.50 13.24
C ASN A 77 5.13 -13.24 12.68
N LYS A 78 6.14 -13.14 13.57
CA LYS A 78 7.55 -12.90 13.20
C LYS A 78 7.74 -11.71 12.27
N GLY A 79 6.99 -10.62 12.49
CA GLY A 79 7.10 -9.41 11.68
C GLY A 79 6.35 -9.47 10.33
N VAL A 80 5.51 -10.47 10.11
CA VAL A 80 4.63 -10.56 8.92
C VAL A 80 3.18 -10.71 9.33
N ARG A 81 2.26 -10.34 8.44
CA ARG A 81 0.83 -10.53 8.62
C ARG A 81 0.50 -12.01 8.69
N GLY A 82 -0.15 -12.41 9.78
CA GLY A 82 -0.53 -13.80 10.05
C GLY A 82 -2.00 -14.08 9.75
N GLN A 83 -2.66 -14.81 10.64
CA GLN A 83 -4.06 -15.24 10.46
C GLN A 83 -5.05 -14.11 10.72
N LEU A 84 -6.16 -14.11 9.98
CA LEU A 84 -7.29 -13.21 10.19
C LEU A 84 -7.93 -13.53 11.56
N ILE A 85 -8.07 -12.49 12.39
CA ILE A 85 -8.72 -12.56 13.71
C ILE A 85 -10.15 -12.03 13.63
N PHE A 86 -10.32 -10.88 12.97
CA PHE A 86 -11.61 -10.19 12.90
C PHE A 86 -11.75 -9.44 11.59
N LYS A 87 -12.98 -9.29 11.11
CA LYS A 87 -13.31 -8.44 9.95
C LYS A 87 -14.62 -7.71 10.22
N GLY A 88 -14.65 -6.41 9.87
CA GLY A 88 -15.81 -5.57 10.02
C GLY A 88 -15.80 -4.40 9.05
N VAL A 89 -16.76 -3.50 9.20
CA VAL A 89 -16.93 -2.32 8.34
C VAL A 89 -17.28 -1.12 9.22
N THR A 90 -16.75 0.06 8.92
CA THR A 90 -17.06 1.28 9.67
C THR A 90 -18.51 1.72 9.44
N ASN A 91 -19.15 2.22 10.49
CA ASN A 91 -20.51 2.75 10.49
C ASN A 91 -20.60 4.16 9.88
N ALA A 92 -21.77 4.78 9.93
CA ALA A 92 -22.01 6.14 9.41
C ALA A 92 -21.14 7.22 10.08
N GLN A 93 -20.66 6.97 11.29
CA GLN A 93 -19.73 7.86 12.02
C GLN A 93 -18.27 7.54 11.73
N GLY A 94 -17.99 6.65 10.77
CA GLY A 94 -16.65 6.22 10.43
C GLY A 94 -15.99 5.31 11.48
N VAL A 95 -16.77 4.72 12.37
CA VAL A 95 -16.27 3.94 13.51
C VAL A 95 -16.64 2.47 13.35
N LEU A 96 -15.70 1.59 13.63
CA LEU A 96 -15.90 0.16 13.82
C LEU A 96 -15.72 -0.15 15.30
N ASP A 97 -16.84 -0.35 16.01
CA ASP A 97 -16.86 -0.82 17.40
C ASP A 97 -17.25 -2.30 17.44
N ALA A 98 -16.41 -3.12 18.08
CA ALA A 98 -16.58 -4.56 18.11
C ALA A 98 -15.88 -5.19 19.34
N LYS A 99 -16.09 -6.50 19.51
CA LYS A 99 -15.26 -7.36 20.36
C LYS A 99 -14.59 -8.43 19.50
N ALA A 100 -13.30 -8.62 19.70
CA ALA A 100 -12.53 -9.66 19.03
C ALA A 100 -11.89 -10.56 20.08
N SER A 101 -12.04 -11.87 19.91
CA SER A 101 -11.31 -12.85 20.73
C SER A 101 -9.97 -13.16 20.06
N MET A 102 -8.89 -13.04 20.81
CA MET A 102 -7.55 -13.28 20.31
C MET A 102 -6.70 -14.02 21.35
N SER A 103 -5.57 -14.58 20.94
CA SER A 103 -4.68 -15.29 21.87
C SER A 103 -4.20 -14.37 22.98
N ALA A 104 -4.20 -14.88 24.22
CA ALA A 104 -3.90 -14.08 25.42
C ALA A 104 -2.50 -13.40 25.38
N TYR A 105 -1.54 -13.99 24.65
CA TYR A 105 -0.18 -13.48 24.52
C TYR A 105 -0.05 -12.36 23.44
N MET A 106 -1.09 -12.11 22.64
CA MET A 106 -0.99 -11.10 21.58
C MET A 106 -1.14 -9.69 22.16
N ASP A 107 -0.05 -8.92 22.08
CA ASP A 107 -0.02 -7.52 22.51
C ASP A 107 0.03 -6.54 21.31
N THR A 108 0.28 -7.06 20.12
CA THR A 108 0.31 -6.29 18.87
C THR A 108 -0.39 -7.08 17.77
N VAL A 109 -1.20 -6.39 17.00
CA VAL A 109 -1.92 -6.93 15.85
C VAL A 109 -1.69 -6.04 14.63
N VAL A 110 -2.01 -6.56 13.44
CA VAL A 110 -2.04 -5.79 12.19
C VAL A 110 -3.48 -5.40 11.91
N VAL A 111 -3.74 -4.11 11.82
CA VAL A 111 -5.04 -3.57 11.38
C VAL A 111 -4.87 -3.09 9.94
N ASP A 112 -5.70 -3.61 9.07
CA ASP A 112 -5.68 -3.32 7.64
C ASP A 112 -7.04 -2.73 7.23
N ALA A 113 -7.03 -1.46 6.83
CA ALA A 113 -8.15 -0.79 6.21
C ALA A 113 -7.97 -0.91 4.69
N ASN A 114 -8.57 -1.93 4.08
CA ASN A 114 -8.51 -2.12 2.62
C ASN A 114 -9.33 -1.04 1.91
N TYR A 115 -8.78 0.17 1.84
CA TYR A 115 -9.44 1.36 1.31
C TYR A 115 -8.39 2.39 0.89
N LEU A 116 -8.31 2.70 -0.42
CA LEU A 116 -7.38 3.68 -0.96
C LEU A 116 -7.60 5.07 -0.33
N GLY A 117 -6.51 5.74 -0.02
CA GLY A 117 -6.50 7.00 0.72
C GLY A 117 -6.34 6.84 2.24
N LEU A 118 -6.34 5.61 2.76
CA LEU A 118 -6.04 5.30 4.15
C LEU A 118 -4.77 4.45 4.25
N ILE A 119 -3.97 4.70 5.29
CA ILE A 119 -2.80 3.88 5.57
C ILE A 119 -3.20 2.44 5.89
N GLN A 120 -2.51 1.48 5.31
CA GLN A 120 -2.80 0.05 5.43
C GLN A 120 -1.80 -0.64 6.36
N ASN A 121 -2.14 -1.87 6.80
CA ASN A 121 -1.25 -2.75 7.56
C ASN A 121 -0.61 -2.07 8.79
N VAL A 122 -1.37 -1.26 9.53
CA VAL A 122 -0.85 -0.60 10.73
C VAL A 122 -0.68 -1.56 11.88
N LEU A 123 0.43 -1.44 12.60
CA LEU A 123 0.72 -2.19 13.82
C LEU A 123 0.07 -1.48 15.02
N VAL A 124 -0.88 -2.12 15.66
CA VAL A 124 -1.64 -1.56 16.77
C VAL A 124 -1.42 -2.40 18.02
N THR A 125 -1.01 -1.76 19.11
CA THR A 125 -0.90 -2.43 20.41
C THR A 125 -2.25 -2.52 21.10
N THR A 126 -2.48 -3.64 21.80
CA THR A 126 -3.61 -3.78 22.73
C THR A 126 -3.16 -3.36 24.12
N SER A 127 -3.88 -2.41 24.74
CA SER A 127 -3.66 -2.01 26.13
C SER A 127 -4.94 -2.25 26.91
N ASP A 128 -4.84 -2.86 28.09
CA ASP A 128 -5.99 -3.14 28.96
C ASP A 128 -7.15 -3.82 28.24
N ASN A 129 -6.85 -4.78 27.39
CA ASN A 129 -7.81 -5.47 26.51
C ASN A 129 -8.63 -4.50 25.62
N THR A 130 -8.03 -3.40 25.25
CA THR A 130 -8.59 -2.46 24.27
C THR A 130 -7.66 -2.31 23.07
N LEU A 131 -8.23 -2.16 21.88
CA LEU A 131 -7.58 -1.81 20.64
C LEU A 131 -8.26 -0.54 20.14
N ASN A 132 -7.54 0.57 20.20
CA ASN A 132 -8.06 1.87 19.79
C ASN A 132 -7.10 2.55 18.82
N CYS A 133 -7.58 2.87 17.62
CA CYS A 133 -6.79 3.63 16.66
C CYS A 133 -7.68 4.44 15.70
N THR A 134 -7.08 5.49 15.14
CA THR A 134 -7.64 6.25 14.03
C THR A 134 -6.74 6.08 12.83
N ILE A 135 -7.32 5.71 11.70
CA ILE A 135 -6.67 5.58 10.39
C ILE A 135 -7.13 6.75 9.53
N GLY A 136 -6.18 7.51 8.98
CA GLY A 136 -6.46 8.79 8.31
C GLY A 136 -6.44 9.96 9.28
N GLY A 137 -7.22 10.99 8.98
CA GLY A 137 -7.20 12.27 9.67
C GLY A 137 -6.07 13.19 9.18
N ALA A 138 -6.04 14.43 9.69
CA ALA A 138 -5.07 15.46 9.29
C ALA A 138 -3.60 15.06 9.55
N ASN A 139 -3.35 14.11 10.44
CA ASN A 139 -2.02 13.59 10.77
C ASN A 139 -1.71 12.22 10.15
N GLY A 140 -2.61 11.68 9.33
CA GLY A 140 -2.48 10.35 8.70
C GLY A 140 -2.95 9.20 9.59
N TYR A 141 -2.63 9.22 10.89
CA TYR A 141 -3.08 8.22 11.86
C TYR A 141 -2.85 8.69 13.31
N SER A 142 -3.52 8.02 14.28
CA SER A 142 -3.33 8.26 15.71
C SER A 142 -3.81 7.09 16.58
N GLY A 143 -3.69 7.22 17.90
CA GLY A 143 -4.06 6.19 18.86
C GLY A 143 -2.94 5.19 19.13
N ASN A 144 -3.27 3.93 19.33
CA ASN A 144 -2.32 2.88 19.75
C ASN A 144 -1.47 2.32 18.58
N ILE A 145 -1.37 3.05 17.47
CA ILE A 145 -0.53 2.68 16.32
C ILE A 145 0.94 2.89 16.67
N VAL A 146 1.74 1.83 16.56
CA VAL A 146 3.19 1.84 16.86
C VAL A 146 4.06 1.73 15.60
N GLY A 147 3.46 1.52 14.44
CA GLY A 147 4.18 1.43 13.17
C GLY A 147 3.30 0.90 12.05
N VAL A 148 3.91 0.65 10.91
CA VAL A 148 3.28 0.04 9.73
C VAL A 148 4.07 -1.19 9.32
N LEU A 149 3.38 -2.27 9.01
CA LEU A 149 4.01 -3.47 8.49
C LEU A 149 4.42 -3.21 7.04
N GLN A 150 5.72 -3.15 6.81
CA GLN A 150 6.26 -3.01 5.46
C GLN A 150 5.94 -4.28 4.65
N SER A 151 5.31 -4.12 3.50
CA SER A 151 5.37 -5.16 2.49
C SER A 151 6.84 -5.31 2.10
N ASN A 152 7.37 -6.55 2.04
CA ASN A 152 8.76 -6.81 1.70
C ASN A 152 9.04 -6.28 0.28
N GLY A 153 9.36 -5.00 0.17
CA GLY A 153 9.92 -4.40 -1.03
C GLY A 153 11.20 -5.15 -1.36
N GLY A 154 11.32 -5.63 -2.60
CA GLY A 154 12.52 -6.29 -3.08
C GLY A 154 13.77 -5.45 -2.82
N PRO A 155 14.97 -6.02 -2.90
CA PRO A 155 16.21 -5.30 -2.59
C PRO A 155 16.30 -4.05 -3.46
N ALA A 156 16.53 -2.90 -2.82
CA ALA A 156 16.87 -1.68 -3.54
C ALA A 156 18.09 -1.98 -4.43
N ASN A 157 17.92 -1.87 -5.74
CA ASN A 157 19.05 -1.96 -6.64
C ASN A 157 20.04 -0.87 -6.25
N ALA A 158 21.30 -1.23 -6.01
CA ALA A 158 22.38 -0.31 -5.77
C ALA A 158 22.72 0.41 -7.09
N ALA A 159 21.83 1.33 -7.48
CA ALA A 159 21.97 2.11 -8.69
C ALA A 159 22.61 3.47 -8.37
N ASN A 160 23.27 4.06 -9.34
CA ASN A 160 24.02 5.30 -9.24
C ASN A 160 23.26 6.40 -8.49
N VAL A 161 23.83 6.81 -7.36
CA VAL A 161 23.26 7.87 -6.51
C VAL A 161 23.61 9.22 -7.12
N ILE A 162 22.62 10.01 -7.50
CA ILE A 162 22.85 11.43 -7.70
C ILE A 162 23.15 12.02 -6.34
N ARG A 163 24.38 12.40 -6.10
CA ARG A 163 24.70 13.24 -4.95
C ARG A 163 24.09 14.60 -5.21
N SER A 164 23.10 14.99 -4.39
CA SER A 164 22.54 16.32 -4.45
C SER A 164 23.67 17.34 -4.32
N ALA A 165 23.98 18.03 -5.39
CA ALA A 165 24.38 19.39 -5.20
C ALA A 165 23.10 20.12 -4.77
N ALA A 166 23.03 20.55 -3.53
CA ALA A 166 22.17 21.63 -3.11
C ALA A 166 22.68 22.88 -3.86
N SER A 167 22.36 22.98 -5.12
CA SER A 167 22.76 24.07 -6.00
C SER A 167 21.77 24.16 -7.13
N SER A 168 21.18 25.31 -7.25
CA SER A 168 20.32 25.79 -8.33
C SER A 168 20.95 25.82 -9.74
N ASN A 169 22.06 25.13 -9.96
CA ASN A 169 22.71 24.99 -11.26
C ASN A 169 22.83 23.51 -11.59
N GLY A 170 21.76 22.94 -12.17
CA GLY A 170 21.77 21.58 -12.70
C GLY A 170 22.82 21.44 -13.81
N GLY A 171 23.89 20.70 -13.50
CA GLY A 171 24.80 20.22 -14.52
C GLY A 171 24.15 19.09 -15.34
N MET A 172 24.41 19.03 -16.64
CA MET A 172 24.05 17.84 -17.43
C MET A 172 24.80 16.63 -16.85
N VAL A 173 24.05 15.62 -16.42
CA VAL A 173 24.62 14.36 -15.96
C VAL A 173 24.27 13.32 -17.01
N SER A 174 25.27 12.70 -17.62
CA SER A 174 25.07 11.53 -18.49
C SER A 174 24.67 10.36 -17.59
N MET A 175 23.48 9.85 -17.76
CA MET A 175 22.93 8.79 -16.89
C MET A 175 22.23 7.71 -17.71
N ASP A 176 22.22 6.50 -17.16
CA ASP A 176 21.46 5.40 -17.72
C ASP A 176 20.04 5.41 -17.15
N ILE A 177 19.06 5.71 -17.99
CA ILE A 177 17.64 5.53 -17.67
C ILE A 177 17.20 4.23 -18.34
N ASN A 178 16.75 3.25 -17.55
CA ASN A 178 16.36 1.93 -18.05
C ASN A 178 17.42 1.26 -18.93
N GLY A 179 18.70 1.46 -18.61
CA GLY A 179 19.84 0.91 -19.39
C GLY A 179 20.19 1.71 -20.66
N VAL A 180 19.55 2.85 -20.91
CA VAL A 180 19.83 3.75 -22.03
C VAL A 180 20.59 4.98 -21.54
N LYS A 181 21.76 5.23 -22.11
CA LYS A 181 22.53 6.46 -21.82
C LYS A 181 21.81 7.68 -22.36
N THR A 182 21.53 8.64 -21.48
CA THR A 182 20.87 9.90 -21.83
C THR A 182 21.70 11.10 -21.35
N ASN A 183 21.41 12.27 -21.90
CA ASN A 183 21.93 13.55 -21.41
C ASN A 183 20.86 14.30 -20.59
N THR A 184 19.92 13.57 -20.02
CA THR A 184 18.82 14.12 -19.23
C THR A 184 19.36 14.82 -18.00
N LYS A 185 18.94 16.07 -17.81
CA LYS A 185 19.18 16.83 -16.58
C LYS A 185 18.14 16.44 -15.54
N PHE A 186 18.59 16.19 -14.32
CA PHE A 186 17.71 15.93 -13.18
C PHE A 186 17.77 17.09 -12.21
N SER A 187 16.61 17.55 -11.78
CA SER A 187 16.49 18.62 -10.79
C SER A 187 15.33 18.34 -9.84
N TYR A 188 15.32 19.02 -8.70
CA TYR A 188 14.21 18.99 -7.76
C TYR A 188 13.41 20.27 -7.91
N LEU A 189 12.09 20.16 -7.90
CA LEU A 189 11.20 21.32 -8.01
C LEU A 189 11.33 22.28 -6.80
N GLY A 190 11.76 21.77 -5.66
CA GLY A 190 12.04 22.51 -4.44
C GLY A 190 13.01 21.75 -3.54
N THR A 191 13.22 22.26 -2.33
CA THR A 191 13.93 21.53 -1.28
C THR A 191 13.01 20.51 -0.61
N TYR A 192 13.59 19.58 0.12
CA TYR A 192 12.87 18.51 0.82
C TYR A 192 13.53 18.24 2.19
N ASN A 193 12.79 17.59 3.09
CA ASN A 193 13.30 17.17 4.39
C ASN A 193 14.05 15.84 4.33
N SER A 194 14.53 15.35 5.47
CA SER A 194 15.30 14.10 5.58
C SER A 194 14.55 12.84 5.12
N ASN A 195 13.22 12.88 5.03
CA ASN A 195 12.37 11.79 4.59
C ASN A 195 11.90 11.94 3.13
N GLY A 196 12.39 12.96 2.43
CA GLY A 196 12.07 13.22 1.03
C GLY A 196 10.73 13.94 0.81
N ARG A 197 10.07 14.44 1.87
CA ARG A 197 8.86 15.25 1.72
C ARG A 197 9.23 16.68 1.32
N PRO A 198 8.58 17.24 0.27
CA PRO A 198 8.87 18.60 -0.18
C PRO A 198 8.61 19.65 0.90
N ASN A 199 9.45 20.69 0.93
CA ASN A 199 9.27 21.85 1.82
C ASN A 199 8.41 22.95 1.17
N ASN A 200 8.21 22.90 -0.15
CA ASN A 200 7.42 23.86 -0.94
C ASN A 200 5.97 23.43 -1.14
N LEU A 201 5.41 22.72 -0.15
CA LEU A 201 3.99 22.36 -0.16
C LEU A 201 3.11 23.59 -0.01
N GLU A 202 2.02 23.62 -0.77
CA GLU A 202 0.98 24.65 -0.65
C GLU A 202 0.26 24.52 0.71
N THR A 203 -0.07 25.65 1.30
CA THR A 203 -0.79 25.70 2.57
C THR A 203 -1.98 26.64 2.44
N PRO A 204 -3.22 26.16 2.63
CA PRO A 204 -3.59 24.78 2.92
C PRO A 204 -3.43 23.85 1.72
N GLY A 205 -3.13 22.57 1.96
CA GLY A 205 -3.22 21.53 0.94
C GLY A 205 -4.66 21.24 0.51
N ASP A 206 -4.86 20.34 -0.45
CA ASP A 206 -6.21 20.02 -0.94
C ASP A 206 -7.01 19.15 0.04
N GLU A 207 -8.32 19.35 0.05
CA GLU A 207 -9.25 18.44 0.72
C GLU A 207 -9.50 17.21 -0.14
N ILE A 208 -9.14 16.03 0.35
CA ILE A 208 -9.47 14.76 -0.26
C ILE A 208 -10.75 14.23 0.39
N GLY A 209 -11.87 14.55 -0.23
CA GLY A 209 -13.19 14.23 0.32
C GLY A 209 -13.61 12.78 0.09
N VAL A 210 -14.64 12.35 0.85
CA VAL A 210 -15.18 10.99 0.78
C VAL A 210 -15.62 10.63 -0.64
N ASP A 211 -16.26 11.56 -1.37
CA ASP A 211 -16.71 11.31 -2.75
C ASP A 211 -15.54 11.00 -3.69
N MET A 212 -14.42 11.73 -3.55
CA MET A 212 -13.21 11.47 -4.33
C MET A 212 -12.63 10.10 -3.99
N LEU A 213 -12.50 9.78 -2.69
CA LEU A 213 -12.01 8.48 -2.23
C LEU A 213 -12.89 7.33 -2.71
N ASN A 214 -14.23 7.49 -2.65
CA ASN A 214 -15.15 6.49 -3.18
C ASN A 214 -14.97 6.29 -4.69
N THR A 215 -14.75 7.38 -5.45
CA THR A 215 -14.49 7.30 -6.89
C THR A 215 -13.19 6.54 -7.15
N ILE A 216 -12.11 6.85 -6.43
CA ILE A 216 -10.82 6.16 -6.57
C ILE A 216 -10.98 4.67 -6.27
N ASN A 217 -11.57 4.33 -5.12
CA ASN A 217 -11.77 2.92 -4.72
C ASN A 217 -12.68 2.12 -5.68
N ALA A 218 -13.62 2.79 -6.34
CA ALA A 218 -14.47 2.16 -7.36
C ALA A 218 -13.74 1.97 -8.70
N SER A 219 -12.86 2.92 -9.06
CA SER A 219 -12.11 2.91 -10.33
C SER A 219 -10.85 2.07 -10.28
N LEU A 220 -10.17 2.06 -9.14
CA LEU A 220 -8.92 1.35 -8.92
C LEU A 220 -9.03 0.50 -7.64
N PRO A 221 -9.84 -0.57 -7.65
CA PRO A 221 -10.04 -1.37 -6.44
C PRO A 221 -8.77 -2.14 -6.08
N GLU A 222 -8.38 -2.05 -4.81
CA GLU A 222 -7.24 -2.76 -4.24
C GLU A 222 -7.21 -4.25 -4.57
N GLN A 223 -6.02 -4.77 -4.84
CA GLN A 223 -5.76 -6.19 -5.14
C GLN A 223 -6.54 -6.72 -6.36
N LYS A 224 -6.99 -5.82 -7.23
CA LYS A 224 -7.60 -6.17 -8.51
C LYS A 224 -6.71 -5.70 -9.64
N LYS A 225 -6.51 -6.56 -10.61
CA LYS A 225 -5.75 -6.20 -11.81
C LYS A 225 -6.56 -5.24 -12.66
N VAL A 226 -6.05 -4.05 -12.91
CA VAL A 226 -6.69 -3.05 -13.78
C VAL A 226 -7.01 -3.60 -15.17
N PRO A 227 -6.13 -4.38 -15.84
CA PRO A 227 -6.47 -5.01 -17.12
C PRO A 227 -7.69 -5.92 -17.08
N ASP A 228 -8.00 -6.53 -15.93
CA ASP A 228 -9.12 -7.47 -15.78
C ASP A 228 -10.45 -6.76 -15.46
N VAL A 229 -10.40 -5.64 -14.74
CA VAL A 229 -11.60 -4.93 -14.26
C VAL A 229 -11.91 -3.67 -15.06
N HIS A 230 -10.89 -2.99 -15.57
CA HIS A 230 -10.96 -1.75 -16.33
C HIS A 230 -9.96 -1.71 -17.49
N PRO A 231 -10.03 -2.63 -18.46
CA PRO A 231 -9.11 -2.66 -19.59
C PRO A 231 -9.10 -1.36 -20.41
N GLU A 232 -10.20 -0.59 -20.39
CA GLU A 232 -10.32 0.69 -21.06
C GLU A 232 -9.34 1.76 -20.51
N TYR A 233 -8.91 1.66 -19.26
CA TYR A 233 -7.99 2.66 -18.67
C TYR A 233 -6.58 2.55 -19.22
N ILE A 234 -6.21 1.38 -19.70
CA ILE A 234 -4.91 1.09 -20.29
C ILE A 234 -4.98 0.77 -21.79
N ALA A 235 -6.14 1.03 -22.43
CA ALA A 235 -6.31 0.89 -23.88
C ALA A 235 -5.35 1.82 -24.66
N ASN A 236 -5.01 1.48 -25.89
CA ASN A 236 -4.00 2.21 -26.68
C ASN A 236 -4.31 3.69 -26.87
N ASP A 237 -5.60 4.06 -26.90
CA ASP A 237 -6.10 5.43 -27.05
C ASP A 237 -6.37 6.14 -25.71
N ALA A 238 -6.15 5.46 -24.57
CA ALA A 238 -6.32 6.07 -23.26
C ALA A 238 -5.31 7.21 -23.06
N THR A 239 -5.80 8.35 -22.54
CA THR A 239 -4.97 9.49 -22.17
C THR A 239 -4.00 9.11 -21.05
N THR A 240 -2.74 9.54 -21.17
CA THR A 240 -1.70 9.25 -20.19
C THR A 240 -0.97 10.51 -19.70
N ASN A 241 -1.13 11.64 -20.39
CA ASN A 241 -0.40 12.89 -20.13
C ASN A 241 -1.34 14.09 -20.01
N ILE A 242 -0.84 15.16 -19.40
CA ILE A 242 -1.58 16.42 -19.26
C ILE A 242 -1.27 17.32 -20.46
N ASN A 243 -2.24 17.50 -21.36
CA ASN A 243 -2.12 18.42 -22.48
C ASN A 243 -2.65 19.80 -22.09
N VAL A 244 -1.78 20.79 -22.00
CA VAL A 244 -2.11 22.18 -21.64
C VAL A 244 -2.70 22.86 -22.89
N ARG A 245 -4.02 23.13 -22.86
CA ARG A 245 -4.75 23.71 -24.00
C ARG A 245 -4.78 25.24 -24.02
N GLU A 246 -4.61 25.84 -22.84
CA GLU A 246 -4.50 27.28 -22.61
C GLU A 246 -3.44 27.55 -21.56
N ASP A 247 -2.88 28.77 -21.49
CA ASP A 247 -1.89 29.10 -20.50
C ASP A 247 -2.45 28.85 -19.10
N ALA A 248 -1.80 27.97 -18.33
CA ALA A 248 -2.33 27.50 -17.05
C ALA A 248 -1.24 27.31 -16.00
N GLU A 249 -1.59 27.56 -14.78
CA GLU A 249 -0.86 27.07 -13.62
C GLU A 249 -1.30 25.64 -13.32
N VAL A 250 -0.33 24.77 -13.00
CA VAL A 250 -0.61 23.34 -12.76
C VAL A 250 -0.05 22.94 -11.40
N TRP A 251 -0.85 22.20 -10.66
CA TRP A 251 -0.49 21.60 -9.37
C TRP A 251 -0.68 20.09 -9.43
N ILE A 252 0.03 19.39 -8.56
CA ILE A 252 -0.19 17.98 -8.29
C ILE A 252 -0.42 17.79 -6.79
N THR A 253 -1.37 16.94 -6.45
CA THR A 253 -1.74 16.65 -5.06
C THR A 253 -1.55 15.17 -4.80
N PHE A 254 -0.79 14.87 -3.74
CA PHE A 254 -0.62 13.50 -3.26
C PHE A 254 -1.91 13.03 -2.59
N VAL A 255 -2.41 11.86 -2.97
CA VAL A 255 -3.61 11.26 -2.40
C VAL A 255 -3.26 10.05 -1.54
N HIS A 256 -2.53 9.10 -2.12
CA HIS A 256 -2.25 7.82 -1.49
C HIS A 256 -1.01 7.15 -2.10
N GLU A 257 -0.46 6.19 -1.37
CA GLU A 257 0.54 5.23 -1.81
C GLU A 257 0.28 3.94 -1.03
N GLY A 258 0.13 2.80 -1.73
CA GLY A 258 -0.14 1.48 -1.15
C GLY A 258 1.02 0.51 -1.28
N ALA A 259 2.05 0.87 -2.07
CA ALA A 259 3.22 0.04 -2.27
C ALA A 259 4.20 0.11 -1.10
N GLY A 260 4.99 -0.94 -0.91
CA GLY A 260 6.09 -0.92 0.06
C GLY A 260 7.36 -0.22 -0.46
N TYR A 261 7.35 0.27 -1.68
CA TYR A 261 8.48 0.94 -2.31
C TYR A 261 8.53 2.42 -1.95
N ARG A 262 9.75 2.95 -1.84
CA ARG A 262 10.01 4.39 -1.69
C ARG A 262 10.18 5.02 -3.08
N ASN A 263 9.06 5.17 -3.77
CA ASN A 263 9.01 5.68 -5.13
C ASN A 263 9.31 7.18 -5.16
N ALA A 264 9.94 7.65 -6.25
CA ALA A 264 10.07 9.09 -6.52
C ALA A 264 9.23 9.45 -7.74
N LEU A 265 8.49 10.55 -7.65
CA LEU A 265 7.67 11.06 -8.75
C LEU A 265 8.31 12.31 -9.33
N GLY A 266 8.47 12.33 -10.65
CA GLY A 266 8.93 13.48 -11.42
C GLY A 266 8.04 13.79 -12.60
N PHE A 267 8.32 14.90 -13.26
CA PHE A 267 7.68 15.27 -14.51
C PHE A 267 8.71 15.77 -15.53
N TYR A 268 8.32 15.72 -16.79
CA TYR A 268 9.02 16.28 -17.93
C TYR A 268 8.03 16.98 -18.85
N THR A 269 8.50 17.81 -19.76
CA THR A 269 7.64 18.56 -20.66
C THR A 269 8.15 18.50 -22.09
N TYR A 270 7.21 18.60 -23.04
CA TYR A 270 7.49 18.68 -24.46
C TYR A 270 6.40 19.44 -25.21
N ASP A 271 6.68 19.86 -26.44
CA ASP A 271 5.64 20.41 -27.33
C ASP A 271 4.68 19.29 -27.75
N THR A 272 3.39 19.50 -27.56
CA THR A 272 2.34 18.50 -27.87
C THR A 272 2.41 17.97 -29.31
N LYS A 273 2.96 18.75 -30.24
CA LYS A 273 3.12 18.34 -31.66
C LYS A 273 4.36 17.49 -31.92
N THR A 274 5.29 17.47 -30.97
CA THR A 274 6.55 16.73 -31.07
C THR A 274 6.78 15.85 -29.83
N PRO A 275 5.94 14.80 -29.65
CA PRO A 275 6.10 13.90 -28.52
C PRO A 275 7.43 13.15 -28.58
N PRO A 276 8.02 12.80 -27.44
CA PRO A 276 9.27 12.07 -27.39
C PRO A 276 9.10 10.69 -28.02
N THR A 277 10.09 10.30 -28.83
CA THR A 277 10.13 8.98 -29.48
C THR A 277 11.10 8.03 -28.80
N SER A 278 12.00 8.57 -27.98
CA SER A 278 13.02 7.85 -27.23
C SER A 278 13.37 8.56 -25.93
N LEU A 279 14.05 7.87 -25.03
CA LEU A 279 14.56 8.45 -23.77
C LEU A 279 15.57 9.58 -24.02
N ALA A 280 16.25 9.61 -25.17
CA ALA A 280 17.19 10.67 -25.55
C ALA A 280 16.48 12.01 -25.79
N ASP A 281 15.19 12.01 -26.09
CA ASP A 281 14.38 13.21 -26.31
C ASP A 281 13.99 13.90 -24.99
N ILE A 282 14.14 13.21 -23.85
CA ILE A 282 13.86 13.74 -22.52
C ILE A 282 15.08 14.54 -22.04
N THR A 283 15.00 15.85 -22.16
CA THR A 283 16.12 16.75 -21.83
C THR A 283 16.21 17.09 -20.34
N GLU A 284 15.07 17.11 -19.64
CA GLU A 284 15.00 17.42 -18.20
C GLU A 284 13.87 16.65 -17.52
N ILE A 285 14.16 16.17 -16.30
CA ILE A 285 13.17 15.62 -15.37
C ILE A 285 13.27 16.39 -14.05
N ASN A 286 12.13 16.92 -13.60
CA ASN A 286 11.99 17.62 -12.33
C ASN A 286 11.29 16.74 -11.32
N PHE A 287 11.95 16.37 -10.22
CA PHE A 287 11.34 15.60 -9.14
C PHE A 287 10.37 16.48 -8.33
N ILE A 288 9.13 16.00 -8.23
CA ILE A 288 8.03 16.60 -7.50
C ILE A 288 8.07 16.09 -6.06
N TYR A 289 7.99 14.76 -5.93
CA TYR A 289 8.06 14.03 -4.67
C TYR A 289 9.30 13.14 -4.68
N PRO A 290 10.40 13.55 -4.03
CA PRO A 290 11.60 12.72 -3.93
C PRO A 290 11.33 11.38 -3.25
N ASN A 291 10.38 11.34 -2.31
CA ASN A 291 9.83 10.15 -1.70
C ASN A 291 8.30 10.27 -1.63
N ALA A 292 7.61 9.59 -2.52
CA ALA A 292 6.15 9.59 -2.62
C ALA A 292 5.50 8.56 -1.67
N SER A 293 6.08 8.32 -0.49
CA SER A 293 5.55 7.36 0.48
C SER A 293 4.81 8.04 1.61
N LEU A 294 3.71 7.42 2.04
CA LEU A 294 2.86 7.87 3.14
C LEU A 294 3.64 7.95 4.45
N LYS A 295 3.22 8.90 5.27
CA LYS A 295 3.65 9.00 6.66
C LYS A 295 3.33 7.72 7.41
N GLY A 296 4.38 7.14 8.01
CA GLY A 296 4.30 5.88 8.75
C GLY A 296 4.55 4.63 7.89
N SER A 297 4.45 4.72 6.55
CA SER A 297 4.94 3.66 5.66
C SER A 297 6.47 3.77 5.52
N SER A 298 6.96 4.50 4.55
CA SER A 298 8.41 4.72 4.37
C SER A 298 8.74 6.18 4.12
N GLY A 299 7.80 7.09 4.32
CA GLY A 299 7.93 8.52 4.07
C GLY A 299 7.17 9.39 5.05
N GLU A 300 6.90 10.61 4.65
CA GLU A 300 6.16 11.62 5.44
C GLU A 300 5.06 12.32 4.64
N MET A 301 4.74 11.84 3.42
CA MET A 301 3.64 12.41 2.65
C MET A 301 2.29 12.18 3.36
N VAL A 302 1.42 13.17 3.28
CA VAL A 302 0.06 13.12 3.83
C VAL A 302 -0.92 13.39 2.70
N SER A 303 -2.05 12.68 2.70
CA SER A 303 -3.11 12.91 1.73
C SER A 303 -3.52 14.39 1.71
N GLY A 304 -3.52 15.00 0.53
CA GLY A 304 -3.76 16.42 0.34
C GLY A 304 -2.49 17.28 0.23
N ASP A 305 -1.29 16.72 0.42
CA ASP A 305 -0.03 17.45 0.16
C ASP A 305 0.03 17.88 -1.31
N LYS A 306 0.17 19.19 -1.53
CA LYS A 306 0.05 19.81 -2.85
C LYS A 306 1.29 20.61 -3.20
N VAL A 307 1.78 20.42 -4.43
CA VAL A 307 2.93 21.13 -4.98
C VAL A 307 2.54 21.82 -6.29
N LYS A 308 2.97 23.08 -6.47
CA LYS A 308 2.85 23.77 -7.74
C LYS A 308 3.93 23.28 -8.70
N LEU A 309 3.55 22.73 -9.85
CA LEU A 309 4.51 22.33 -10.89
C LEU A 309 5.06 23.53 -11.64
N GLY A 310 4.24 24.54 -11.88
CA GLY A 310 4.62 25.74 -12.60
C GLY A 310 3.48 26.36 -13.39
N THR A 311 3.86 27.31 -14.27
CA THR A 311 2.97 27.92 -15.28
C THR A 311 3.40 27.44 -16.65
N PHE A 312 2.49 26.85 -17.39
CA PHE A 312 2.76 26.23 -18.69
C PHE A 312 1.97 26.95 -19.79
N LYS A 313 2.57 27.04 -20.98
CA LYS A 313 1.94 27.61 -22.16
C LYS A 313 1.04 26.61 -22.87
N ALA A 314 0.03 27.13 -23.56
CA ALA A 314 -0.76 26.33 -24.48
C ALA A 314 0.11 25.58 -25.48
N GLY A 315 -0.18 24.31 -25.72
CA GLY A 315 0.62 23.43 -26.58
C GLY A 315 1.76 22.69 -25.86
N THR A 316 1.91 22.88 -24.55
CA THR A 316 2.81 22.06 -23.73
C THR A 316 2.11 20.78 -23.31
N THR A 317 2.81 19.66 -23.39
CA THR A 317 2.40 18.41 -22.71
C THR A 317 3.30 18.18 -21.50
N ILE A 318 2.67 17.83 -20.38
CA ILE A 318 3.36 17.42 -19.15
C ILE A 318 3.23 15.90 -19.05
N GLY A 319 4.36 15.22 -19.15
CA GLY A 319 4.48 13.80 -18.87
C GLY A 319 4.96 13.57 -17.44
N LEU A 320 4.55 12.46 -16.84
CA LEU A 320 4.98 12.04 -15.52
C LEU A 320 5.90 10.84 -15.60
N VAL A 321 6.78 10.70 -14.61
CA VAL A 321 7.67 9.55 -14.49
C VAL A 321 7.81 9.14 -13.05
N LEU A 322 7.58 7.84 -12.78
CA LEU A 322 7.79 7.22 -11.49
C LEU A 322 9.12 6.45 -11.50
N PHE A 323 10.00 6.72 -10.54
CA PHE A 323 11.22 5.96 -10.32
C PHE A 323 10.98 4.96 -9.19
N GLN A 324 10.96 3.68 -9.55
CA GLN A 324 10.65 2.58 -8.64
C GLN A 324 11.67 2.48 -7.51
N ASN A 325 11.21 2.53 -6.26
CA ASN A 325 12.02 2.38 -5.03
C ASN A 325 13.31 3.23 -5.05
N ALA A 326 13.22 4.46 -5.57
CA ALA A 326 14.37 5.29 -5.88
C ALA A 326 14.87 6.15 -4.70
N TRP A 327 14.06 6.37 -3.67
CA TRP A 327 14.50 7.12 -2.49
C TRP A 327 15.43 6.29 -1.61
N ASN A 328 16.69 6.70 -1.47
CA ASN A 328 17.72 5.97 -0.73
C ASN A 328 17.89 6.43 0.73
N GLY A 329 17.03 7.32 1.21
CA GLY A 329 17.11 7.92 2.55
C GLY A 329 17.79 9.29 2.58
N LYS A 330 18.28 9.77 1.42
CA LYS A 330 18.92 11.08 1.28
C LYS A 330 18.60 11.74 -0.06
N ASP A 331 18.68 10.99 -1.14
CA ASP A 331 18.54 11.48 -2.52
C ASP A 331 17.77 10.46 -3.37
N VAL A 332 17.32 10.87 -4.55
CA VAL A 332 16.72 9.97 -5.55
C VAL A 332 17.81 9.26 -6.34
N SER A 333 17.73 7.94 -6.42
CA SER A 333 18.59 7.09 -7.23
C SER A 333 18.05 6.97 -8.65
N VAL A 334 18.57 7.76 -9.58
CA VAL A 334 18.08 7.83 -10.97
C VAL A 334 18.43 6.61 -11.84
N GLY A 335 19.24 5.69 -11.35
CA GLY A 335 19.45 4.38 -11.99
C GLY A 335 18.39 3.33 -11.62
N ALA A 336 17.39 3.69 -10.81
CA ALA A 336 16.23 2.85 -10.58
C ALA A 336 15.38 2.73 -11.86
N THR A 337 14.54 1.69 -11.95
CA THR A 337 13.58 1.57 -13.05
C THR A 337 12.69 2.80 -13.11
N ALA A 338 12.66 3.45 -14.27
CA ALA A 338 11.82 4.61 -14.53
C ALA A 338 10.62 4.20 -15.40
N LEU A 339 9.42 4.50 -14.92
CA LEU A 339 8.15 4.18 -15.56
C LEU A 339 7.48 5.50 -15.98
N PHE A 340 7.39 5.71 -17.28
CA PHE A 340 6.92 6.94 -17.90
C PHE A 340 5.43 6.87 -18.25
N SER A 341 4.76 8.00 -18.17
CA SER A 341 3.40 8.13 -18.68
C SER A 341 3.32 7.99 -20.23
N ASP A 342 4.39 8.31 -20.94
CA ASP A 342 4.54 7.99 -22.37
C ASP A 342 4.98 6.52 -22.51
N ALA A 343 4.05 5.66 -22.90
CA ALA A 343 4.25 4.21 -22.95
C ALA A 343 5.44 3.74 -23.80
N ASN A 344 5.75 4.46 -24.90
CA ASN A 344 6.87 4.12 -25.78
C ASN A 344 8.26 4.30 -25.12
N LEU A 345 8.34 5.00 -23.99
CA LEU A 345 9.59 5.20 -23.23
C LEU A 345 9.84 4.10 -22.21
N ASN A 346 8.86 3.23 -21.98
CA ASN A 346 8.92 2.18 -20.95
C ASN A 346 9.67 0.94 -21.44
N PRO A 347 10.34 0.21 -20.51
CA PRO A 347 11.34 -0.79 -20.86
C PRO A 347 10.77 -2.15 -21.27
N GLU A 348 9.47 -2.40 -21.18
CA GLU A 348 8.88 -3.69 -21.51
C GLU A 348 9.07 -4.02 -23.00
N PRO A 349 9.53 -5.24 -23.34
CA PRO A 349 9.65 -5.69 -24.72
C PRO A 349 8.30 -5.71 -25.45
N ASN A 350 7.23 -6.15 -24.77
CA ASN A 350 5.87 -6.15 -25.29
C ASN A 350 5.24 -4.76 -25.12
N SER A 351 4.86 -4.13 -26.23
CA SER A 351 4.23 -2.79 -26.26
C SER A 351 2.93 -2.71 -25.45
N ASP A 352 2.16 -3.79 -25.38
CA ASP A 352 0.87 -3.83 -24.68
C ASP A 352 1.03 -3.74 -23.14
N LEU A 353 2.24 -3.97 -22.64
CA LEU A 353 2.59 -3.91 -21.23
C LEU A 353 3.25 -2.58 -20.83
N ARG A 354 3.44 -1.64 -21.76
CA ARG A 354 4.17 -0.39 -21.51
C ARG A 354 3.36 0.73 -20.86
N LYS A 355 2.06 0.58 -20.67
CA LYS A 355 1.27 1.59 -19.96
C LYS A 355 1.31 1.34 -18.45
N HIS A 356 1.87 2.29 -17.72
CA HIS A 356 2.07 2.24 -16.28
C HIS A 356 1.21 3.23 -15.52
N ASN A 357 0.42 4.05 -16.21
CA ASN A 357 -0.47 4.98 -15.55
C ASN A 357 -1.89 4.91 -16.09
N VAL A 358 -2.82 5.20 -15.21
CA VAL A 358 -4.21 5.47 -15.53
C VAL A 358 -4.51 6.93 -15.31
N PHE A 359 -5.41 7.48 -16.12
CA PHE A 359 -5.75 8.89 -16.12
C PHE A 359 -7.27 9.01 -16.13
N LEU A 360 -7.86 9.40 -15.01
CA LEU A 360 -9.30 9.45 -14.83
C LEU A 360 -9.74 10.89 -14.60
N GLN A 361 -10.79 11.33 -15.28
CA GLN A 361 -11.38 12.65 -15.01
C GLN A 361 -12.28 12.58 -13.78
N TYR A 362 -12.06 13.47 -12.83
CA TYR A 362 -12.91 13.66 -11.66
C TYR A 362 -13.27 15.14 -11.51
N LYS A 363 -14.55 15.51 -11.82
CA LYS A 363 -15.01 16.91 -11.83
C LYS A 363 -14.08 17.78 -12.70
N ASN A 364 -13.42 18.77 -12.12
CA ASN A 364 -12.49 19.70 -12.78
C ASN A 364 -11.01 19.33 -12.59
N THR A 365 -10.72 18.13 -12.15
CA THR A 365 -9.37 17.63 -11.92
C THR A 365 -9.18 16.25 -12.56
N PHE A 366 -7.95 15.77 -12.57
CA PHE A 366 -7.62 14.42 -13.00
C PHE A 366 -7.10 13.62 -11.81
N LEU A 367 -7.46 12.35 -11.75
CA LEU A 367 -6.87 11.36 -10.87
C LEU A 367 -5.86 10.57 -11.69
N ILE A 368 -4.66 10.41 -11.18
CA ILE A 368 -3.57 9.71 -11.85
C ILE A 368 -3.10 8.62 -10.91
N GLY A 369 -3.14 7.39 -11.37
CA GLY A 369 -2.57 6.23 -10.68
C GLY A 369 -1.39 5.67 -11.46
N PHE A 370 -0.38 5.16 -10.76
CA PHE A 370 0.78 4.50 -11.34
C PHE A 370 0.89 3.06 -10.84
N GLU A 371 1.15 2.13 -11.75
CA GLU A 371 1.70 0.81 -11.44
C GLU A 371 3.22 0.97 -11.25
N ASP A 372 3.72 0.65 -10.08
CA ASP A 372 5.12 0.87 -9.73
C ASP A 372 6.03 -0.34 -10.02
N ILE A 373 5.46 -1.43 -10.53
CA ILE A 373 6.19 -2.62 -10.97
C ILE A 373 6.09 -2.75 -12.50
N ARG A 374 7.16 -3.19 -13.14
CA ARG A 374 7.11 -3.54 -14.57
C ARG A 374 6.04 -4.58 -14.83
N ARG A 375 5.19 -4.32 -15.84
CA ARG A 375 4.02 -5.16 -16.12
C ARG A 375 4.34 -6.50 -16.79
N ASP A 376 5.63 -6.76 -17.11
CA ASP A 376 6.12 -8.07 -17.53
C ASP A 376 6.62 -8.94 -16.35
N TYR A 377 6.50 -8.47 -15.10
CA TYR A 377 6.84 -9.22 -13.89
C TYR A 377 5.59 -9.82 -13.23
N SER A 378 5.79 -10.85 -12.39
CA SER A 378 4.70 -11.43 -11.61
C SER A 378 4.26 -10.47 -10.49
N GLY A 379 2.96 -10.34 -10.27
CA GLY A 379 2.39 -9.46 -9.23
C GLY A 379 2.07 -8.05 -9.69
N CYS A 380 2.30 -7.73 -10.97
CA CYS A 380 1.94 -6.45 -11.58
C CYS A 380 0.43 -6.26 -11.74
N ASP A 381 0.03 -5.03 -12.08
CA ASP A 381 -1.34 -4.59 -12.40
C ASP A 381 -2.32 -4.61 -11.22
N GLN A 382 -1.84 -4.70 -9.97
CA GLN A 382 -2.69 -4.75 -8.78
C GLN A 382 -2.76 -3.43 -8.01
N ASP A 383 -1.81 -2.53 -8.24
CA ASP A 383 -1.58 -1.34 -7.42
C ASP A 383 -1.31 -0.10 -8.28
N PHE A 384 -2.28 0.30 -9.11
CA PHE A 384 -2.24 1.59 -9.81
C PHE A 384 -2.59 2.73 -8.84
N ILE A 385 -1.60 3.21 -8.09
CA ILE A 385 -1.77 4.15 -6.98
C ILE A 385 -1.15 5.51 -7.26
#